data_ca5a614cdbb8bab1ff07a55e8eb04c1f
#
_entry.id   ca5a614cdbb8bab1ff07a55e8eb04c1f
#
_cell.length_a   1.000
_cell.length_b   1.000
_cell.length_c   1.000
_cell.angle_alpha   90.00
_cell.angle_beta   90.00
_cell.angle_gamma   90.00
#
_symmetry.space_group_name_H-M   'P 1'
#
loop_
_entity.id
_entity.type
_entity.pdbx_description
1 polymer ?
#
loop_
_entity_poly.entity_id
_entity_poly.type
_entity_poly.pdbx_seq_one_letter_code
_entity_poly.pdbx_strand_id
1 'polypeptide(L)'
;MKIKVKTVETDIVIFGGGIAGLWTLTRLRQAGYACLLLESGYLGGVQTMASQGIIHGGTKYALAGKLTGSSQAIREMPQIWRDCLAGRGEIDLSRVRLLASHQHLWSNGMLSRMAGFFAGKVMQSRISEVQGEDRPALFRDPAFHGSVYQLDEPVLDIASLIMELQRQHGDCCLQLAGPEVVEFCSENHLRLQGEDGRQLEIRSRRILLSAGAGNQTLLRRLGRDTPAMQRRPLQMVMLRGALPPLYAHCLGASANPRLTITSYPVADGTQVWYLGGEIAENGVGRDADAQIAAAQQELQALLPWVDLRGVQWATLNVDRAEPRQPDGKRPDNPYLEERDGVLVGWPTKLAFAPLLARQVEAQLRSAGIEPNLPEVVPDWPAPQRAALPWEHAQWS
;
A
#
# COMPACT_ATOMS: atom_id res chain seq x y z
N MET A 1 -28.76 30.97 -18.42
CA MET A 1 -27.49 30.68 -19.09
C MET A 1 -27.40 29.13 -19.26
N LYS A 2 -27.38 28.58 -20.47
CA LYS A 2 -27.26 27.13 -20.64
C LYS A 2 -25.82 26.74 -20.27
N ILE A 3 -25.66 25.95 -19.21
CA ILE A 3 -24.36 25.38 -18.84
C ILE A 3 -23.90 24.51 -20.01
N LYS A 4 -22.74 24.82 -20.58
CA LYS A 4 -22.18 24.04 -21.68
C LYS A 4 -21.53 22.78 -21.07
N VAL A 5 -22.29 21.67 -21.10
CA VAL A 5 -21.78 20.38 -20.63
C VAL A 5 -20.69 19.91 -21.61
N LYS A 6 -19.48 19.64 -21.10
CA LYS A 6 -18.39 19.08 -21.90
C LYS A 6 -18.44 17.57 -21.80
N THR A 7 -18.52 16.88 -22.93
CA THR A 7 -18.45 15.40 -22.98
C THR A 7 -17.03 14.96 -23.32
N VAL A 8 -16.53 13.97 -22.59
CA VAL A 8 -15.22 13.33 -22.78
C VAL A 8 -15.43 11.82 -23.00
N GLU A 9 -14.73 11.26 -23.97
CA GLU A 9 -14.67 9.83 -24.19
C GLU A 9 -13.32 9.28 -23.69
N THR A 10 -13.35 8.10 -23.04
CA THR A 10 -12.16 7.48 -22.47
C THR A 10 -12.28 5.94 -22.53
N ASP A 11 -11.17 5.23 -22.53
CA ASP A 11 -11.17 3.76 -22.49
C ASP A 11 -11.58 3.24 -21.12
N ILE A 12 -11.11 3.92 -20.05
CA ILE A 12 -11.40 3.52 -18.67
C ILE A 12 -11.49 4.70 -17.73
N VAL A 13 -12.47 4.68 -16.84
CA VAL A 13 -12.52 5.53 -15.64
C VAL A 13 -12.10 4.71 -14.43
N ILE A 14 -11.16 5.24 -13.65
CA ILE A 14 -10.61 4.61 -12.45
C ILE A 14 -11.09 5.38 -11.22
N PHE A 15 -11.77 4.73 -10.30
CA PHE A 15 -12.15 5.31 -9.02
C PHE A 15 -11.14 4.94 -7.94
N GLY A 16 -10.59 5.95 -7.25
CA GLY A 16 -9.66 5.83 -6.14
C GLY A 16 -8.22 6.11 -6.52
N GLY A 17 -7.66 7.15 -5.93
CA GLY A 17 -6.28 7.61 -6.09
C GLY A 17 -5.28 6.97 -5.12
N GLY A 18 -5.57 5.77 -4.59
CA GLY A 18 -4.60 4.94 -3.89
C GLY A 18 -3.61 4.28 -4.84
N ILE A 19 -2.67 3.47 -4.29
CA ILE A 19 -1.63 2.81 -5.10
C ILE A 19 -2.22 1.93 -6.22
N ALA A 20 -3.37 1.31 -5.99
CA ALA A 20 -4.04 0.49 -7.00
C ALA A 20 -4.44 1.31 -8.24
N GLY A 21 -5.16 2.40 -8.01
CA GLY A 21 -5.60 3.27 -9.10
C GLY A 21 -4.46 3.99 -9.79
N LEU A 22 -3.54 4.58 -9.03
CA LEU A 22 -2.39 5.32 -9.59
C LEU A 22 -1.44 4.43 -10.39
N TRP A 23 -1.13 3.22 -9.90
CA TRP A 23 -0.30 2.28 -10.67
C TRP A 23 -1.01 1.84 -11.96
N THR A 24 -2.30 1.50 -11.85
CA THR A 24 -3.10 1.09 -13.01
C THR A 24 -3.20 2.22 -14.03
N LEU A 25 -3.46 3.45 -13.59
CA LEU A 25 -3.48 4.64 -14.44
C LEU A 25 -2.16 4.80 -15.21
N THR A 26 -1.03 4.78 -14.48
CA THR A 26 0.30 4.96 -15.08
C THR A 26 0.59 3.89 -16.12
N ARG A 27 0.34 2.62 -15.78
CA ARG A 27 0.56 1.51 -16.69
C ARG A 27 -0.30 1.59 -17.96
N LEU A 28 -1.59 1.84 -17.79
CA LEU A 28 -2.53 1.90 -18.91
C LEU A 28 -2.24 3.09 -19.85
N ARG A 29 -1.91 4.26 -19.29
CA ARG A 29 -1.51 5.41 -20.09
C ARG A 29 -0.22 5.16 -20.89
N GLN A 30 0.77 4.49 -20.28
CA GLN A 30 1.98 4.08 -21.02
C GLN A 30 1.68 3.05 -22.12
N ALA A 31 0.64 2.24 -21.95
CA ALA A 31 0.14 1.35 -23.00
C ALA A 31 -0.75 2.05 -24.05
N GLY A 32 -0.96 3.36 -23.95
CA GLY A 32 -1.69 4.20 -24.88
C GLY A 32 -3.20 4.30 -24.64
N TYR A 33 -3.73 3.75 -23.54
CA TYR A 33 -5.14 3.87 -23.19
C TYR A 33 -5.50 5.28 -22.71
N ALA A 34 -6.62 5.80 -23.18
CA ALA A 34 -7.21 7.01 -22.62
C ALA A 34 -7.85 6.71 -21.25
N CYS A 35 -7.33 7.34 -20.19
CA CYS A 35 -7.70 7.06 -18.82
C CYS A 35 -8.05 8.35 -18.06
N LEU A 36 -9.05 8.28 -17.18
CA LEU A 36 -9.32 9.29 -16.15
C LEU A 36 -9.37 8.62 -14.78
N LEU A 37 -8.79 9.26 -13.77
CA LEU A 37 -8.87 8.83 -12.38
C LEU A 37 -9.69 9.82 -11.57
N LEU A 38 -10.64 9.32 -10.80
CA LEU A 38 -11.53 10.09 -9.95
C LEU A 38 -11.21 9.81 -8.48
N GLU A 39 -10.89 10.87 -7.70
CA GLU A 39 -10.58 10.76 -6.28
C GLU A 39 -11.42 11.76 -5.47
N SER A 40 -12.08 11.27 -4.41
CA SER A 40 -12.92 12.10 -3.54
C SER A 40 -12.20 12.63 -2.29
N GLY A 41 -11.01 12.12 -2.01
CA GLY A 41 -10.17 12.56 -0.91
C GLY A 41 -8.82 13.07 -1.42
N TYR A 42 -7.76 12.41 -1.00
CA TYR A 42 -6.38 12.75 -1.34
C TYR A 42 -5.70 11.59 -2.06
N LEU A 43 -4.83 11.86 -3.02
CA LEU A 43 -3.99 10.83 -3.65
C LEU A 43 -3.13 10.12 -2.60
N GLY A 44 -3.15 8.81 -2.62
CA GLY A 44 -2.47 7.97 -1.64
C GLY A 44 -3.16 7.92 -0.28
N GLY A 45 -4.34 8.50 -0.12
CA GLY A 45 -5.06 8.56 1.14
C GLY A 45 -5.32 7.19 1.79
N VAL A 46 -5.66 7.20 3.08
CA VAL A 46 -6.03 6.04 3.90
C VAL A 46 -4.95 4.95 3.89
N GLN A 47 -5.17 3.81 3.22
CA GLN A 47 -4.32 2.62 3.34
C GLN A 47 -2.93 2.76 2.70
N THR A 48 -2.81 3.50 1.61
CA THR A 48 -1.53 3.62 0.88
C THR A 48 -0.53 4.40 1.72
N MET A 49 -0.91 5.61 2.17
CA MET A 49 -0.03 6.46 2.98
C MET A 49 0.21 5.88 4.37
N ALA A 50 -0.75 5.11 4.92
CA ALA A 50 -0.61 4.39 6.18
C ALA A 50 0.15 3.06 6.06
N SER A 51 0.66 2.69 4.88
CA SER A 51 1.47 1.49 4.73
C SER A 51 2.91 1.74 5.22
N GLN A 52 3.59 0.66 5.60
CA GLN A 52 4.99 0.73 6.04
C GLN A 52 6.00 0.78 4.86
N GLY A 53 5.53 0.87 3.63
CA GLY A 53 6.39 0.98 2.44
C GLY A 53 7.14 -0.30 2.06
N ILE A 54 6.93 -1.40 2.75
CA ILE A 54 7.68 -2.64 2.54
C ILE A 54 7.17 -3.38 1.31
N ILE A 55 8.05 -3.70 0.39
CA ILE A 55 7.75 -4.54 -0.77
C ILE A 55 8.08 -5.99 -0.45
N HIS A 56 7.10 -6.69 0.10
CA HIS A 56 7.26 -8.07 0.54
C HIS A 56 7.52 -9.04 -0.63
N GLY A 57 8.53 -9.90 -0.46
CA GLY A 57 8.84 -11.03 -1.35
C GLY A 57 8.29 -12.37 -0.87
N GLY A 58 7.45 -12.37 0.17
CA GLY A 58 6.81 -13.58 0.67
C GLY A 58 7.67 -14.45 1.57
N THR A 59 8.84 -14.01 1.95
CA THR A 59 9.80 -14.72 2.79
C THR A 59 9.17 -15.23 4.09
N LYS A 60 8.36 -14.40 4.75
CA LYS A 60 7.66 -14.78 5.99
C LYS A 60 6.61 -15.90 5.81
N TYR A 61 6.03 -16.06 4.61
CA TYR A 61 5.06 -17.13 4.33
C TYR A 61 5.75 -18.47 4.13
N ALA A 62 6.95 -18.45 3.54
CA ALA A 62 7.79 -19.61 3.44
C ALA A 62 8.22 -20.08 4.85
N LEU A 63 8.46 -19.15 5.80
CA LEU A 63 8.74 -19.44 7.21
C LEU A 63 7.55 -20.14 7.91
N ALA A 64 6.34 -19.93 7.49
CA ALA A 64 5.14 -20.59 8.02
C ALA A 64 4.83 -21.96 7.36
N GLY A 65 5.69 -22.46 6.47
CA GLY A 65 5.48 -23.75 5.77
C GLY A 65 4.35 -23.71 4.72
N LYS A 66 3.83 -22.52 4.37
CA LYS A 66 2.74 -22.35 3.41
C LYS A 66 3.28 -21.95 2.04
N LEU A 67 3.77 -22.94 1.29
CA LEU A 67 4.08 -22.79 -0.14
C LEU A 67 2.80 -23.05 -0.96
N THR A 68 2.06 -22.02 -1.29
CA THR A 68 0.89 -22.06 -2.20
C THR A 68 1.24 -21.37 -3.53
N GLY A 69 0.41 -21.53 -4.56
CA GLY A 69 0.60 -20.81 -5.84
C GLY A 69 0.66 -19.29 -5.68
N SER A 70 -0.01 -18.72 -4.66
CA SER A 70 0.09 -17.32 -4.25
C SER A 70 1.49 -16.92 -3.74
N SER A 71 2.27 -17.88 -3.23
CA SER A 71 3.64 -17.63 -2.79
C SER A 71 4.60 -17.37 -3.96
N GLN A 72 4.29 -17.81 -5.17
CA GLN A 72 5.10 -17.53 -6.35
C GLN A 72 4.91 -16.09 -6.84
N ALA A 73 3.68 -15.62 -6.95
CA ALA A 73 3.38 -14.24 -7.39
C ALA A 73 4.03 -13.19 -6.49
N ILE A 74 3.98 -13.36 -5.17
CA ILE A 74 4.59 -12.39 -4.26
C ILE A 74 6.13 -12.41 -4.31
N ARG A 75 6.74 -13.55 -4.66
CA ARG A 75 8.21 -13.65 -4.78
C ARG A 75 8.78 -12.80 -5.90
N GLU A 76 8.02 -12.54 -6.94
CA GLU A 76 8.46 -11.73 -8.08
C GLU A 76 8.36 -10.23 -7.79
N MET A 77 7.55 -9.83 -6.80
CA MET A 77 7.28 -8.41 -6.55
C MET A 77 8.52 -7.59 -6.24
N PRO A 78 9.47 -7.99 -5.36
CA PRO A 78 10.67 -7.19 -5.10
C PRO A 78 11.46 -6.90 -6.37
N GLN A 79 11.58 -7.85 -7.30
CA GLN A 79 12.30 -7.63 -8.55
C GLN A 79 11.56 -6.69 -9.48
N ILE A 80 10.24 -6.86 -9.65
CA ILE A 80 9.40 -5.97 -10.47
C ILE A 80 9.52 -4.53 -9.97
N TRP A 81 9.41 -4.33 -8.65
CA TRP A 81 9.54 -3.00 -8.06
C TRP A 81 10.95 -2.43 -8.22
N ARG A 82 12.02 -3.23 -8.08
CA ARG A 82 13.39 -2.79 -8.34
C ARG A 82 13.61 -2.37 -9.79
N ASP A 83 13.06 -3.10 -10.73
CA ASP A 83 13.17 -2.75 -12.14
C ASP A 83 12.46 -1.42 -12.43
N CYS A 84 11.29 -1.18 -11.83
CA CYS A 84 10.62 0.12 -11.89
C CYS A 84 11.46 1.24 -11.23
N LEU A 85 12.02 1.00 -10.04
CA LEU A 85 12.90 1.95 -9.34
C LEU A 85 14.20 2.25 -10.11
N ALA A 86 14.64 1.33 -10.93
CA ALA A 86 15.80 1.52 -11.82
C ALA A 86 15.43 2.13 -13.19
N GLY A 87 14.17 2.50 -13.41
CA GLY A 87 13.66 3.04 -14.68
C GLY A 87 13.63 2.03 -15.82
N ARG A 88 13.67 0.74 -15.53
CA ARG A 88 13.64 -0.36 -16.52
C ARG A 88 12.40 -1.24 -16.42
N GLY A 89 11.51 -0.92 -15.50
CA GLY A 89 10.28 -1.67 -15.23
C GLY A 89 9.10 -1.27 -16.10
N GLU A 90 7.94 -1.77 -15.75
CA GLU A 90 6.67 -1.48 -16.44
C GLU A 90 6.15 -0.05 -16.23
N ILE A 91 6.67 0.64 -15.23
CA ILE A 91 6.51 2.08 -15.01
C ILE A 91 7.85 2.65 -14.51
N ASP A 92 8.10 3.93 -14.75
CA ASP A 92 9.32 4.57 -14.27
C ASP A 92 9.12 5.15 -12.86
N LEU A 93 9.83 4.58 -11.89
CA LEU A 93 9.88 5.02 -10.49
C LEU A 93 11.28 5.48 -10.07
N SER A 94 12.15 5.86 -11.02
CA SER A 94 13.55 6.20 -10.74
C SER A 94 13.73 7.41 -9.81
N ARG A 95 12.70 8.23 -9.62
CA ARG A 95 12.68 9.37 -8.69
C ARG A 95 12.12 9.04 -7.32
N VAL A 96 11.63 7.82 -7.13
CA VAL A 96 11.10 7.38 -5.82
C VAL A 96 12.25 7.12 -4.87
N ARG A 97 12.17 7.69 -3.67
CA ARG A 97 13.16 7.50 -2.63
C ARG A 97 13.02 6.13 -1.97
N LEU A 98 14.13 5.40 -1.89
CA LEU A 98 14.25 4.23 -1.04
C LEU A 98 14.59 4.66 0.39
N LEU A 99 13.88 4.15 1.37
CA LEU A 99 14.24 4.26 2.78
C LEU A 99 15.27 3.20 3.15
N ALA A 100 15.13 1.99 2.59
CA ALA A 100 16.12 0.92 2.69
C ALA A 100 16.08 0.02 1.45
N SER A 101 17.26 -0.44 0.98
CA SER A 101 17.36 -1.39 -0.14
C SER A 101 16.91 -2.80 0.23
N HIS A 102 16.89 -3.10 1.52
CA HIS A 102 16.52 -4.38 2.12
C HIS A 102 15.99 -4.14 3.54
N GLN A 103 15.34 -5.12 4.10
CA GLN A 103 14.95 -5.12 5.51
C GLN A 103 15.56 -6.30 6.24
N HIS A 104 15.36 -6.37 7.54
CA HIS A 104 15.89 -7.42 8.40
C HIS A 104 14.78 -8.24 9.05
N LEU A 105 15.14 -9.46 9.38
CA LEU A 105 14.37 -10.34 10.22
C LEU A 105 15.21 -10.66 11.45
N TRP A 106 14.68 -10.56 12.64
CA TRP A 106 15.44 -10.79 13.87
C TRP A 106 14.62 -11.54 14.91
N SER A 107 15.33 -12.18 15.84
CA SER A 107 14.71 -12.84 16.99
C SER A 107 15.65 -12.79 18.19
N ASN A 108 15.08 -12.69 19.41
CA ASN A 108 15.82 -12.73 20.67
C ASN A 108 15.96 -14.15 21.25
N GLY A 109 15.48 -15.19 20.59
CA GLY A 109 15.41 -16.54 21.12
C GLY A 109 16.20 -17.58 20.34
N MET A 110 16.40 -18.74 20.94
CA MET A 110 17.24 -19.82 20.45
C MET A 110 16.86 -20.27 19.02
N LEU A 111 17.86 -20.30 18.21
CA LEU A 111 17.96 -20.58 16.76
C LEU A 111 17.47 -21.96 16.32
N SER A 112 17.18 -22.89 17.23
CA SER A 112 16.98 -24.31 16.90
C SER A 112 15.80 -24.62 15.98
N ARG A 113 14.77 -23.74 15.97
CA ARG A 113 13.63 -23.88 15.05
C ARG A 113 13.87 -23.24 13.68
N MET A 114 14.81 -22.28 13.59
CA MET A 114 15.08 -21.56 12.34
C MET A 114 16.21 -22.18 11.52
N ALA A 115 17.23 -22.79 12.16
CA ALA A 115 18.34 -23.43 11.45
C ALA A 115 17.89 -24.54 10.49
N GLY A 116 16.92 -25.36 10.87
CA GLY A 116 16.35 -26.37 9.99
C GLY A 116 15.51 -25.79 8.84
N PHE A 117 15.01 -24.59 9.01
CA PHE A 117 14.14 -23.92 8.06
C PHE A 117 14.93 -23.22 6.93
N PHE A 118 16.08 -22.61 7.24
CA PHE A 118 16.98 -21.98 6.26
C PHE A 118 17.84 -22.98 5.46
N ALA A 119 17.72 -24.28 5.74
CA ALA A 119 18.47 -25.31 5.02
C ALA A 119 18.02 -25.52 3.56
N GLY A 120 16.88 -24.96 3.14
CA GLY A 120 16.39 -25.08 1.77
C GLY A 120 17.13 -24.13 0.79
N LYS A 121 17.73 -24.69 -0.29
CA LYS A 121 18.49 -23.92 -1.32
C LYS A 121 17.74 -22.70 -1.89
N VAL A 122 16.43 -22.76 -2.01
CA VAL A 122 15.60 -21.67 -2.57
C VAL A 122 15.48 -20.49 -1.59
N MET A 123 15.62 -20.74 -0.29
CA MET A 123 15.57 -19.70 0.74
C MET A 123 16.94 -19.02 0.91
N GLN A 124 18.03 -19.77 0.74
CA GLN A 124 19.39 -19.23 0.88
C GLN A 124 19.75 -18.12 -0.12
N SER A 125 19.07 -18.04 -1.26
CA SER A 125 19.31 -16.98 -2.26
C SER A 125 18.68 -15.63 -1.94
N ARG A 126 17.81 -15.54 -0.92
CA ARG A 126 17.04 -14.31 -0.57
C ARG A 126 17.17 -13.90 0.88
N ILE A 127 17.80 -14.71 1.69
CA ILE A 127 17.98 -14.51 3.11
C ILE A 127 19.43 -14.84 3.44
N SER A 128 20.14 -13.88 3.99
CA SER A 128 21.49 -14.08 4.51
C SER A 128 21.53 -13.70 5.98
N GLU A 129 22.16 -14.53 6.80
CA GLU A 129 22.47 -14.14 8.18
C GLU A 129 23.54 -13.05 8.15
N VAL A 130 23.31 -11.99 8.93
CA VAL A 130 24.26 -10.89 9.07
C VAL A 130 24.89 -10.89 10.45
N GLN A 131 26.21 -10.67 10.50
CA GLN A 131 27.02 -10.74 11.72
C GLN A 131 27.92 -9.52 11.84
N GLY A 132 28.41 -9.25 13.05
CA GLY A 132 29.38 -8.19 13.31
C GLY A 132 28.93 -6.82 12.80
N GLU A 133 29.77 -6.18 12.01
CA GLU A 133 29.59 -4.84 11.46
C GLU A 133 28.46 -4.75 10.41
N ASP A 134 28.06 -5.89 9.81
CA ASP A 134 26.97 -5.92 8.82
C ASP A 134 25.58 -5.87 9.47
N ARG A 135 25.50 -6.08 10.79
CA ARG A 135 24.25 -5.91 11.52
C ARG A 135 23.83 -4.44 11.56
N PRO A 136 22.53 -4.11 11.52
CA PRO A 136 22.04 -2.78 11.89
C PRO A 136 22.65 -2.34 13.24
N ALA A 137 22.99 -1.07 13.37
CA ALA A 137 23.69 -0.55 14.56
C ALA A 137 23.02 -0.97 15.88
N LEU A 138 21.70 -1.01 15.89
CA LEU A 138 20.90 -1.39 17.05
C LEU A 138 21.14 -2.85 17.50
N PHE A 139 21.49 -3.75 16.60
CA PHE A 139 21.78 -5.17 16.90
C PHE A 139 23.28 -5.47 17.10
N ARG A 140 24.12 -4.42 17.17
CA ARG A 140 25.53 -4.52 17.57
C ARG A 140 25.73 -4.33 19.07
N ASP A 141 24.67 -3.96 19.80
CA ASP A 141 24.70 -3.81 21.25
C ASP A 141 25.07 -5.16 21.90
N PRO A 142 26.00 -5.17 22.89
CA PRO A 142 26.39 -6.38 23.60
C PRO A 142 25.24 -7.12 24.29
N ALA A 143 24.15 -6.43 24.63
CA ALA A 143 22.96 -7.04 25.20
C ALA A 143 22.12 -7.84 24.19
N PHE A 144 22.38 -7.68 22.90
CA PHE A 144 21.69 -8.46 21.86
C PHE A 144 22.35 -9.83 21.65
N HIS A 145 21.65 -10.90 22.02
CA HIS A 145 22.13 -12.28 21.87
C HIS A 145 21.39 -13.07 20.79
N GLY A 146 20.60 -12.37 19.96
CA GLY A 146 19.77 -12.98 18.92
C GLY A 146 20.46 -13.13 17.56
N SER A 147 19.68 -13.54 16.59
CA SER A 147 20.10 -13.63 15.18
C SER A 147 19.41 -12.56 14.34
N VAL A 148 20.11 -12.08 13.32
CA VAL A 148 19.62 -11.11 12.34
C VAL A 148 19.85 -11.68 10.95
N TYR A 149 18.83 -11.59 10.12
CA TYR A 149 18.86 -12.01 8.72
C TYR A 149 18.46 -10.84 7.84
N GLN A 150 19.15 -10.64 6.75
CA GLN A 150 18.81 -9.68 5.72
C GLN A 150 17.80 -10.30 4.76
N LEU A 151 16.74 -9.55 4.43
CA LEU A 151 15.73 -9.90 3.46
C LEU A 151 15.86 -9.01 2.23
N ASP A 152 15.84 -9.61 1.05
CA ASP A 152 15.89 -8.89 -0.23
C ASP A 152 14.52 -8.23 -0.56
N GLU A 153 14.02 -7.40 0.36
CA GLU A 153 12.74 -6.70 0.31
C GLU A 153 12.96 -5.21 0.55
N PRO A 154 12.83 -4.35 -0.48
CA PRO A 154 13.06 -2.91 -0.33
C PRO A 154 11.94 -2.23 0.46
N VAL A 155 12.28 -1.11 1.10
CA VAL A 155 11.34 -0.25 1.81
C VAL A 155 11.31 1.13 1.14
N LEU A 156 10.13 1.56 0.73
CA LEU A 156 9.92 2.79 -0.03
C LEU A 156 9.42 3.93 0.85
N ASP A 157 9.81 5.13 0.49
CA ASP A 157 9.14 6.34 0.92
C ASP A 157 7.82 6.49 0.15
N ILE A 158 6.71 6.24 0.81
CA ILE A 158 5.39 6.25 0.18
C ILE A 158 4.99 7.65 -0.29
N ALA A 159 5.38 8.71 0.41
CA ALA A 159 5.10 10.07 -0.03
C ALA A 159 5.79 10.37 -1.37
N SER A 160 7.05 9.96 -1.54
CA SER A 160 7.77 10.13 -2.81
C SER A 160 7.19 9.26 -3.94
N LEU A 161 6.69 8.06 -3.61
CA LEU A 161 6.01 7.19 -4.59
C LEU A 161 4.74 7.86 -5.13
N ILE A 162 3.87 8.36 -4.26
CA ILE A 162 2.63 9.03 -4.68
C ILE A 162 2.94 10.32 -5.43
N MET A 163 3.95 11.08 -4.99
CA MET A 163 4.40 12.29 -5.68
C MET A 163 4.88 11.99 -7.11
N GLU A 164 5.63 10.91 -7.30
CA GLU A 164 6.13 10.54 -8.62
C GLU A 164 4.99 10.08 -9.55
N LEU A 165 4.06 9.26 -9.08
CA LEU A 165 2.91 8.84 -9.86
C LEU A 165 2.00 10.03 -10.23
N GLN A 166 1.78 10.96 -9.29
CA GLN A 166 1.06 12.20 -9.55
C GLN A 166 1.78 13.08 -10.59
N ARG A 167 3.11 13.19 -10.50
CA ARG A 167 3.92 13.98 -11.47
C ARG A 167 3.75 13.45 -12.88
N GLN A 168 3.66 12.13 -13.05
CA GLN A 168 3.54 11.52 -14.38
C GLN A 168 2.16 11.72 -15.02
N HIS A 169 1.09 11.59 -14.22
CA HIS A 169 -0.28 11.54 -14.75
C HIS A 169 -1.32 12.28 -13.89
N GLY A 170 -0.89 13.27 -13.12
CA GLY A 170 -1.80 14.06 -12.29
C GLY A 170 -2.80 14.90 -13.09
N ASP A 171 -2.50 15.19 -14.35
CA ASP A 171 -3.35 15.91 -15.29
C ASP A 171 -4.67 15.22 -15.64
N CYS A 172 -4.70 13.89 -15.53
CA CYS A 172 -5.93 13.09 -15.71
C CYS A 172 -6.52 12.56 -14.39
N CYS A 173 -6.04 13.08 -13.24
CA CYS A 173 -6.65 12.85 -11.94
C CYS A 173 -7.63 13.98 -11.61
N LEU A 174 -8.89 13.65 -11.40
CA LEU A 174 -9.96 14.61 -11.17
C LEU A 174 -10.42 14.54 -9.72
N GLN A 175 -10.43 15.70 -9.04
CA GLN A 175 -10.96 15.83 -7.68
C GLN A 175 -12.48 15.78 -7.68
N LEU A 176 -13.06 14.93 -6.84
CA LEU A 176 -14.49 14.94 -6.52
C LEU A 176 -14.71 15.61 -5.16
N ALA A 177 -15.77 16.38 -5.00
CA ALA A 177 -16.17 16.92 -3.69
C ALA A 177 -16.63 15.83 -2.73
N GLY A 178 -17.08 14.69 -3.29
CA GLY A 178 -17.52 13.50 -2.57
C GLY A 178 -18.00 12.43 -3.57
N PRO A 179 -18.29 11.22 -3.13
CA PRO A 179 -18.81 10.19 -4.03
C PRO A 179 -20.20 10.52 -4.60
N GLU A 180 -20.99 11.37 -3.91
CA GLU A 180 -22.34 11.78 -4.30
C GLU A 180 -22.37 12.66 -5.53
N VAL A 181 -21.30 13.37 -5.86
CA VAL A 181 -21.25 14.24 -7.05
C VAL A 181 -21.11 13.50 -8.36
N VAL A 182 -20.96 12.18 -8.30
CA VAL A 182 -20.93 11.30 -9.48
C VAL A 182 -22.32 10.74 -9.74
N GLU A 183 -22.94 11.06 -10.85
CA GLU A 183 -24.16 10.41 -11.32
C GLU A 183 -23.80 9.30 -12.32
N PHE A 184 -24.20 8.07 -12.04
CA PHE A 184 -24.10 6.95 -12.97
C PHE A 184 -25.34 6.96 -13.88
N CYS A 185 -25.22 7.58 -15.06
CA CYS A 185 -26.32 7.65 -16.03
C CYS A 185 -26.58 6.29 -16.70
N SER A 186 -25.51 5.50 -16.89
CA SER A 186 -25.52 4.09 -17.28
C SER A 186 -24.20 3.46 -16.84
N GLU A 187 -23.99 2.16 -17.15
CA GLU A 187 -22.76 1.41 -16.79
C GLU A 187 -21.47 2.01 -17.35
N ASN A 188 -21.57 2.81 -18.41
CA ASN A 188 -20.43 3.42 -19.09
C ASN A 188 -20.57 4.93 -19.31
N HIS A 189 -21.55 5.56 -18.67
CA HIS A 189 -21.82 6.99 -18.79
C HIS A 189 -21.95 7.63 -17.39
N LEU A 190 -21.05 8.55 -17.08
CA LEU A 190 -20.96 9.26 -15.81
C LEU A 190 -21.20 10.75 -16.04
N ARG A 191 -21.84 11.40 -15.08
CA ARG A 191 -21.90 12.85 -15.00
C ARG A 191 -21.29 13.30 -13.67
N LEU A 192 -20.33 14.20 -13.74
CA LEU A 192 -19.72 14.84 -12.59
C LEU A 192 -20.28 16.25 -12.43
N GLN A 193 -20.52 16.64 -11.18
CA GLN A 193 -20.87 17.99 -10.83
C GLN A 193 -19.79 18.61 -9.93
N GLY A 194 -19.21 19.73 -10.38
CA GLY A 194 -18.24 20.49 -9.61
C GLY A 194 -18.91 21.45 -8.62
N GLU A 195 -18.21 21.81 -7.57
CA GLU A 195 -18.68 22.78 -6.55
C GLU A 195 -19.01 24.16 -7.13
N ASP A 196 -18.33 24.54 -8.20
CA ASP A 196 -18.56 25.80 -8.94
C ASP A 196 -19.70 25.71 -9.98
N GLY A 197 -20.45 24.61 -9.97
CA GLY A 197 -21.56 24.36 -10.88
C GLY A 197 -21.15 23.87 -12.26
N ARG A 198 -19.85 23.66 -12.55
CA ARG A 198 -19.41 23.03 -13.80
C ARG A 198 -19.92 21.59 -13.89
N GLN A 199 -20.15 21.12 -15.10
CA GLN A 199 -20.56 19.75 -15.36
C GLN A 199 -19.63 19.10 -16.38
N LEU A 200 -19.29 17.84 -16.15
CA LEU A 200 -18.50 17.01 -17.06
C LEU A 200 -19.22 15.68 -17.27
N GLU A 201 -19.51 15.37 -18.52
CA GLU A 201 -19.98 14.06 -18.92
C GLU A 201 -18.81 13.20 -19.38
N ILE A 202 -18.72 11.98 -18.87
CA ILE A 202 -17.66 11.03 -19.22
C ILE A 202 -18.33 9.76 -19.77
N ARG A 203 -17.95 9.40 -20.98
CA ARG A 203 -18.31 8.11 -21.58
C ARG A 203 -17.07 7.22 -21.58
N SER A 204 -17.12 6.11 -20.86
CA SER A 204 -16.01 5.17 -20.74
C SER A 204 -16.39 3.81 -21.32
N ARG A 205 -15.42 3.07 -21.84
CA ARG A 205 -15.63 1.68 -22.26
C ARG A 205 -15.67 0.73 -21.07
N ARG A 206 -14.95 1.08 -19.98
CA ARG A 206 -14.89 0.35 -18.70
C ARG A 206 -14.80 1.30 -17.52
N ILE A 207 -15.21 0.79 -16.36
CA ILE A 207 -15.04 1.44 -15.07
C ILE A 207 -14.23 0.50 -14.18
N LEU A 208 -13.20 1.01 -13.49
CA LEU A 208 -12.48 0.30 -12.44
C LEU A 208 -12.79 0.93 -11.07
N LEU A 209 -13.32 0.15 -10.17
CA LEU A 209 -13.46 0.50 -8.76
C LEU A 209 -12.24 0.01 -7.99
N SER A 210 -11.33 0.89 -7.63
CA SER A 210 -10.10 0.65 -6.84
C SER A 210 -9.98 1.58 -5.63
N ALA A 211 -11.13 2.06 -5.14
CA ALA A 211 -11.26 3.03 -4.06
C ALA A 211 -11.15 2.40 -2.64
N GLY A 212 -10.57 1.20 -2.52
CA GLY A 212 -10.43 0.53 -1.22
C GLY A 212 -11.78 0.32 -0.52
N ALA A 213 -11.98 0.97 0.64
CA ALA A 213 -13.26 0.93 1.36
C ALA A 213 -14.42 1.61 0.60
N GLY A 214 -14.11 2.58 -0.26
CA GLY A 214 -15.09 3.27 -1.11
C GLY A 214 -15.75 2.37 -2.15
N ASN A 215 -15.15 1.25 -2.52
CA ASN A 215 -15.71 0.30 -3.49
C ASN A 215 -17.11 -0.15 -3.11
N GLN A 216 -17.39 -0.38 -1.82
CA GLN A 216 -18.71 -0.81 -1.36
C GLN A 216 -19.79 0.27 -1.60
N THR A 217 -19.45 1.54 -1.37
CA THR A 217 -20.37 2.66 -1.64
C THR A 217 -20.63 2.82 -3.13
N LEU A 218 -19.59 2.73 -3.96
CA LEU A 218 -19.70 2.82 -5.41
C LEU A 218 -20.51 1.66 -5.99
N LEU A 219 -20.30 0.43 -5.52
CA LEU A 219 -21.08 -0.73 -5.91
C LEU A 219 -22.57 -0.53 -5.62
N ARG A 220 -22.93 -0.10 -4.40
CA ARG A 220 -24.34 0.18 -4.05
C ARG A 220 -24.97 1.23 -4.96
N ARG A 221 -24.24 2.25 -5.34
CA ARG A 221 -24.72 3.29 -6.26
C ARG A 221 -24.92 2.77 -7.68
N LEU A 222 -24.19 1.71 -8.06
CA LEU A 222 -24.42 0.95 -9.29
C LEU A 222 -25.51 -0.12 -9.14
N GLY A 223 -26.23 -0.18 -8.01
CA GLY A 223 -27.25 -1.19 -7.74
C GLY A 223 -26.68 -2.60 -7.53
N ARG A 224 -25.42 -2.70 -7.05
CA ARG A 224 -24.70 -3.98 -6.89
C ARG A 224 -24.28 -4.19 -5.42
N ASP A 225 -24.37 -5.43 -4.94
CA ASP A 225 -23.94 -5.84 -3.60
C ASP A 225 -22.68 -6.73 -3.63
N THR A 226 -22.24 -7.13 -4.80
CA THR A 226 -21.08 -8.00 -5.00
C THR A 226 -20.03 -7.34 -5.89
N PRO A 227 -18.74 -7.68 -5.70
CA PRO A 227 -18.18 -8.54 -4.65
C PRO A 227 -18.29 -7.93 -3.24
N ALA A 228 -18.55 -8.77 -2.25
CA ALA A 228 -18.62 -8.33 -0.87
C ALA A 228 -17.22 -7.97 -0.34
N MET A 229 -17.16 -6.97 0.52
CA MET A 229 -15.92 -6.47 1.13
C MET A 229 -15.88 -6.80 2.63
N GLN A 230 -14.69 -6.96 3.17
CA GLN A 230 -14.41 -6.98 4.62
C GLN A 230 -13.44 -5.86 4.98
N ARG A 231 -13.48 -5.47 6.26
CA ARG A 231 -12.49 -4.58 6.87
C ARG A 231 -11.70 -5.37 7.91
N ARG A 232 -10.38 -5.24 7.88
CA ARG A 232 -9.50 -5.78 8.91
C ARG A 232 -8.71 -4.63 9.53
N PRO A 233 -9.19 -4.12 10.68
CA PRO A 233 -8.59 -2.96 11.33
C PRO A 233 -7.19 -3.27 11.87
N LEU A 234 -6.41 -2.21 12.07
CA LEU A 234 -5.14 -2.17 12.78
C LEU A 234 -5.12 -0.93 13.66
N GLN A 235 -4.44 -1.01 14.79
CA GLN A 235 -4.05 0.16 15.57
C GLN A 235 -2.53 0.24 15.62
N MET A 236 -1.97 1.01 14.70
CA MET A 236 -0.53 1.23 14.57
C MET A 236 -0.04 2.16 15.68
N VAL A 237 1.26 2.07 16.00
CA VAL A 237 1.91 2.99 16.94
C VAL A 237 3.04 3.72 16.24
N MET A 238 3.22 4.99 16.55
CA MET A 238 4.29 5.84 16.03
C MET A 238 5.10 6.40 17.20
N LEU A 239 6.43 6.41 17.04
CA LEU A 239 7.38 7.01 17.98
C LEU A 239 8.20 8.04 17.23
N ARG A 240 8.41 9.22 17.80
CA ARG A 240 9.27 10.25 17.23
C ARG A 240 10.33 10.67 18.23
N GLY A 241 11.60 10.64 17.80
CA GLY A 241 12.73 11.04 18.66
C GLY A 241 14.08 10.77 18.03
N ALA A 242 15.14 10.85 18.84
CA ALA A 242 16.51 10.52 18.46
C ALA A 242 16.70 8.99 18.38
N LEU A 243 15.97 8.33 17.48
CA LEU A 243 15.96 6.89 17.31
C LEU A 243 16.90 6.48 16.17
N PRO A 244 17.61 5.34 16.28
CA PRO A 244 18.37 4.83 15.15
C PRO A 244 17.45 4.33 14.06
N PRO A 245 17.80 4.46 12.76
CA PRO A 245 17.01 3.90 11.68
C PRO A 245 16.95 2.37 11.77
N LEU A 246 15.75 1.81 11.66
CA LEU A 246 15.53 0.36 11.66
C LEU A 246 14.41 -0.03 10.69
N TYR A 247 14.67 -1.05 9.88
CA TYR A 247 13.72 -1.66 8.95
C TYR A 247 13.77 -3.16 9.20
N ALA A 248 12.91 -3.64 10.10
CA ALA A 248 13.03 -5.01 10.58
C ALA A 248 11.70 -5.60 11.08
N HIS A 249 11.61 -6.92 10.95
CA HIS A 249 10.57 -7.74 11.56
C HIS A 249 11.15 -8.54 12.73
N CYS A 250 10.52 -8.47 13.89
CA CYS A 250 10.76 -9.40 14.98
C CYS A 250 9.93 -10.65 14.78
N LEU A 251 10.56 -11.81 14.78
CA LEU A 251 9.86 -13.09 14.74
C LEU A 251 9.19 -13.39 16.08
N GLY A 252 7.93 -13.82 15.99
CA GLY A 252 7.16 -14.32 17.10
C GLY A 252 6.91 -15.84 17.02
N ALA A 253 6.00 -16.32 17.81
CA ALA A 253 5.54 -17.71 17.78
C ALA A 253 4.60 -18.01 16.59
N SER A 254 4.00 -16.97 16.01
CA SER A 254 3.06 -17.07 14.91
C SER A 254 3.71 -16.76 13.55
N ALA A 255 2.94 -16.94 12.46
CA ALA A 255 3.35 -16.58 11.12
C ALA A 255 3.41 -15.04 10.89
N ASN A 256 2.77 -14.26 11.77
CA ASN A 256 2.86 -12.81 11.74
C ASN A 256 4.06 -12.34 12.56
N PRO A 257 4.79 -11.30 12.13
CA PRO A 257 5.82 -10.70 12.97
C PRO A 257 5.21 -10.19 14.27
N ARG A 258 5.86 -10.51 15.39
CA ARG A 258 5.50 -9.96 16.71
C ARG A 258 5.53 -8.43 16.69
N LEU A 259 6.58 -7.88 16.06
CA LEU A 259 6.77 -6.45 15.84
C LEU A 259 7.38 -6.21 14.47
N THR A 260 6.90 -5.19 13.75
CA THR A 260 7.52 -4.67 12.54
C THR A 260 7.87 -3.21 12.77
N ILE A 261 9.10 -2.81 12.53
CA ILE A 261 9.57 -1.43 12.63
C ILE A 261 10.00 -0.95 11.25
N THR A 262 9.51 0.22 10.85
CA THR A 262 10.04 1.00 9.73
C THR A 262 10.34 2.41 10.20
N SER A 263 11.44 2.98 9.71
CA SER A 263 11.93 4.29 10.11
C SER A 263 11.72 5.31 9.00
N TYR A 264 11.31 6.50 9.39
CA TYR A 264 11.16 7.63 8.47
C TYR A 264 11.92 8.83 9.02
N PRO A 265 12.89 9.38 8.26
CA PRO A 265 13.61 10.57 8.67
C PRO A 265 12.71 11.79 8.62
N VAL A 266 12.77 12.65 9.63
CA VAL A 266 12.05 13.92 9.72
C VAL A 266 13.04 15.08 9.49
N ALA A 267 12.53 16.21 9.00
CA ALA A 267 13.36 17.36 8.64
C ALA A 267 14.17 17.96 9.79
N ASP A 268 13.73 17.76 11.04
CA ASP A 268 14.43 18.22 12.25
C ASP A 268 15.56 17.29 12.71
N GLY A 269 15.88 16.25 11.93
CA GLY A 269 16.89 15.26 12.24
C GLY A 269 16.43 14.12 13.15
N THR A 270 15.17 14.12 13.60
CA THR A 270 14.57 12.99 14.33
C THR A 270 14.14 11.88 13.38
N GLN A 271 13.81 10.73 13.95
CA GLN A 271 13.20 9.59 13.22
C GLN A 271 11.80 9.34 13.75
N VAL A 272 10.92 8.93 12.87
CA VAL A 272 9.67 8.29 13.26
C VAL A 272 9.82 6.77 13.08
N TRP A 273 9.70 6.01 14.15
CA TRP A 273 9.46 4.58 14.07
C TRP A 273 7.97 4.33 13.93
N TYR A 274 7.61 3.59 12.91
CA TYR A 274 6.24 3.19 12.63
C TYR A 274 6.07 1.69 12.88
N LEU A 275 5.32 1.35 13.94
CA LEU A 275 5.20 0.00 14.47
C LEU A 275 3.96 -0.70 13.93
N GLY A 276 4.17 -1.90 13.40
CA GLY A 276 3.14 -2.82 12.93
C GLY A 276 3.39 -4.25 13.43
N GLY A 277 2.74 -5.22 12.83
CA GLY A 277 2.78 -6.63 13.24
C GLY A 277 1.68 -6.96 14.25
N GLU A 278 1.90 -7.98 15.09
CA GLU A 278 0.92 -8.42 16.09
C GLU A 278 0.51 -7.32 17.07
N ILE A 279 1.44 -6.41 17.43
CA ILE A 279 1.13 -5.29 18.31
C ILE A 279 0.00 -4.40 17.75
N ALA A 280 -0.03 -4.20 16.43
CA ALA A 280 -1.06 -3.41 15.77
C ALA A 280 -2.36 -4.20 15.57
N GLU A 281 -2.29 -5.51 15.33
CA GLU A 281 -3.46 -6.38 15.20
C GLU A 281 -4.17 -6.57 16.55
N ASN A 282 -3.41 -6.82 17.62
CA ASN A 282 -3.91 -7.01 18.97
C ASN A 282 -4.30 -5.69 19.65
N GLY A 283 -3.95 -4.54 19.06
CA GLY A 283 -4.28 -3.21 19.58
C GLY A 283 -5.69 -2.76 19.25
N VAL A 284 -6.35 -3.42 18.32
CA VAL A 284 -7.69 -3.03 17.87
C VAL A 284 -8.68 -3.02 19.05
N GLY A 285 -9.31 -1.86 19.26
CA GLY A 285 -10.25 -1.66 20.37
C GLY A 285 -9.62 -1.14 21.66
N ARG A 286 -8.28 -1.01 21.74
CA ARG A 286 -7.64 -0.27 22.84
C ARG A 286 -7.81 1.24 22.61
N ASP A 287 -7.83 2.03 23.69
CA ASP A 287 -7.60 3.45 23.59
C ASP A 287 -6.12 3.76 23.27
N ALA A 288 -5.80 5.01 22.98
CA ALA A 288 -4.46 5.42 22.59
C ALA A 288 -3.43 5.13 23.69
N ASP A 289 -3.74 5.45 24.95
CA ASP A 289 -2.83 5.29 26.08
C ASP A 289 -2.52 3.80 26.36
N ALA A 290 -3.55 2.96 26.33
CA ALA A 290 -3.38 1.52 26.49
C ALA A 290 -2.56 0.90 25.36
N GLN A 291 -2.73 1.39 24.12
CA GLN A 291 -1.96 0.90 22.99
C GLN A 291 -0.50 1.37 23.05
N ILE A 292 -0.26 2.62 23.45
CA ILE A 292 1.09 3.15 23.68
C ILE A 292 1.78 2.36 24.79
N ALA A 293 1.11 2.16 25.95
CA ALA A 293 1.66 1.38 27.04
C ALA A 293 2.04 -0.06 26.63
N ALA A 294 1.19 -0.71 25.83
CA ALA A 294 1.49 -2.04 25.29
C ALA A 294 2.72 -2.02 24.37
N ALA A 295 2.86 -0.99 23.52
CA ALA A 295 4.03 -0.84 22.64
C ALA A 295 5.31 -0.55 23.43
N GLN A 296 5.23 0.24 24.50
CA GLN A 296 6.36 0.50 25.40
C GLN A 296 6.85 -0.79 26.08
N GLN A 297 5.92 -1.60 26.60
CA GLN A 297 6.24 -2.91 27.21
C GLN A 297 6.88 -3.84 26.17
N GLU A 298 6.35 -3.87 24.96
CA GLU A 298 6.86 -4.71 23.88
C GLU A 298 8.29 -4.29 23.47
N LEU A 299 8.54 -3.00 23.29
CA LEU A 299 9.87 -2.50 22.96
C LEU A 299 10.85 -2.73 24.12
N GLN A 300 10.44 -2.52 25.36
CA GLN A 300 11.27 -2.79 26.52
C GLN A 300 11.66 -4.28 26.62
N ALA A 301 10.77 -5.19 26.26
CA ALA A 301 11.03 -6.63 26.26
C ALA A 301 11.95 -7.06 25.09
N LEU A 302 11.81 -6.43 23.93
CA LEU A 302 12.51 -6.82 22.70
C LEU A 302 13.84 -6.09 22.49
N LEU A 303 13.91 -4.83 22.87
CA LEU A 303 15.02 -3.89 22.64
C LEU A 303 15.35 -3.08 23.91
N PRO A 304 15.66 -3.74 25.05
CA PRO A 304 15.82 -3.07 26.34
C PRO A 304 16.99 -2.06 26.39
N TRP A 305 17.92 -2.14 25.44
CA TRP A 305 19.05 -1.20 25.30
C TRP A 305 18.72 0.06 24.53
N VAL A 306 17.50 0.17 23.95
CA VAL A 306 17.09 1.38 23.24
C VAL A 306 16.59 2.41 24.24
N ASP A 307 17.16 3.60 24.19
CA ASP A 307 16.71 4.70 25.03
C ASP A 307 15.44 5.34 24.44
N LEU A 308 14.34 5.18 25.14
CA LEU A 308 13.03 5.74 24.77
C LEU A 308 12.65 6.99 25.59
N ARG A 309 13.58 7.56 26.36
CA ARG A 309 13.33 8.78 27.14
C ARG A 309 13.17 9.97 26.22
N GLY A 310 12.15 10.77 26.44
CA GLY A 310 11.85 11.94 25.62
C GLY A 310 11.33 11.64 24.21
N VAL A 311 11.01 10.38 23.92
CA VAL A 311 10.32 9.99 22.68
C VAL A 311 8.86 10.37 22.78
N GLN A 312 8.33 11.00 21.74
CA GLN A 312 6.91 11.29 21.59
C GLN A 312 6.18 10.09 21.00
N TRP A 313 4.94 9.89 21.40
CA TRP A 313 4.12 8.74 21.01
C TRP A 313 2.81 9.16 20.36
N ALA A 314 2.34 8.38 19.41
CA ALA A 314 1.03 8.53 18.83
C ALA A 314 0.49 7.19 18.32
N THR A 315 -0.81 7.10 18.08
CA THR A 315 -1.46 5.93 17.49
C THR A 315 -2.20 6.30 16.20
N LEU A 316 -2.42 5.31 15.35
CA LEU A 316 -3.18 5.45 14.13
C LEU A 316 -4.07 4.23 13.90
N ASN A 317 -5.37 4.44 13.79
CA ASN A 317 -6.30 3.41 13.34
C ASN A 317 -6.33 3.33 11.82
N VAL A 318 -6.15 2.13 11.27
CA VAL A 318 -6.16 1.87 9.82
C VAL A 318 -7.11 0.72 9.52
N ASP A 319 -8.12 0.98 8.70
CA ASP A 319 -9.00 -0.07 8.16
C ASP A 319 -8.46 -0.59 6.83
N ARG A 320 -8.04 -1.85 6.81
CA ARG A 320 -7.66 -2.53 5.58
C ARG A 320 -8.89 -3.07 4.89
N ALA A 321 -9.30 -2.45 3.79
CA ALA A 321 -10.40 -2.91 2.95
C ALA A 321 -9.91 -3.92 1.91
N GLU A 322 -10.59 -5.04 1.81
CA GLU A 322 -10.22 -6.15 0.93
C GLU A 322 -11.46 -7.00 0.61
N PRO A 323 -11.43 -7.84 -0.44
CA PRO A 323 -12.55 -8.71 -0.76
C PRO A 323 -12.80 -9.68 0.40
N ARG A 324 -14.08 -9.91 0.71
CA ARG A 324 -14.47 -10.79 1.81
C ARG A 324 -13.99 -12.22 1.57
N GLN A 325 -13.33 -12.79 2.57
CA GLN A 325 -12.93 -14.19 2.60
C GLN A 325 -13.84 -14.99 3.55
N PRO A 326 -14.14 -16.26 3.23
CA PRO A 326 -14.98 -17.09 4.10
C PRO A 326 -14.45 -17.26 5.53
N ASP A 327 -13.12 -17.27 5.68
CA ASP A 327 -12.41 -17.40 6.97
C ASP A 327 -12.03 -16.05 7.60
N GLY A 328 -12.44 -14.92 7.00
CA GLY A 328 -12.12 -13.56 7.45
C GLY A 328 -10.64 -13.18 7.36
N LYS A 329 -9.78 -14.06 6.81
CA LYS A 329 -8.35 -13.79 6.68
C LYS A 329 -8.06 -12.90 5.48
N ARG A 330 -6.83 -12.40 5.43
CA ARG A 330 -6.36 -11.62 4.30
C ARG A 330 -6.24 -12.50 3.05
N PRO A 331 -6.75 -12.02 1.89
CA PRO A 331 -6.49 -12.68 0.62
C PRO A 331 -4.99 -12.77 0.32
N ASP A 332 -4.58 -13.88 -0.25
CA ASP A 332 -3.18 -14.11 -0.60
C ASP A 332 -2.76 -13.40 -1.89
N ASN A 333 -3.69 -13.20 -2.81
CA ASN A 333 -3.49 -12.58 -4.13
C ASN A 333 -4.25 -11.26 -4.26
N PRO A 334 -3.92 -10.41 -5.24
CA PRO A 334 -4.80 -9.33 -5.62
C PRO A 334 -6.11 -9.91 -6.15
N TYR A 335 -7.16 -9.14 -6.00
CA TYR A 335 -8.49 -9.50 -6.45
C TYR A 335 -8.93 -8.57 -7.56
N LEU A 336 -9.44 -9.13 -8.64
CA LEU A 336 -10.10 -8.42 -9.71
C LEU A 336 -11.29 -9.26 -10.19
N GLU A 337 -12.47 -8.65 -10.24
CA GLU A 337 -13.67 -9.21 -10.82
C GLU A 337 -14.25 -8.22 -11.83
N GLU A 338 -14.69 -8.70 -12.98
CA GLU A 338 -15.37 -7.90 -14.00
C GLU A 338 -16.79 -8.42 -14.16
N ARG A 339 -17.74 -7.50 -14.14
CA ARG A 339 -19.14 -7.79 -14.43
C ARG A 339 -19.77 -6.59 -15.13
N ASP A 340 -20.40 -6.84 -16.29
CA ASP A 340 -21.14 -5.83 -17.07
C ASP A 340 -20.35 -4.52 -17.25
N GLY A 341 -19.08 -4.61 -17.66
CA GLY A 341 -18.25 -3.45 -17.94
C GLY A 341 -17.62 -2.76 -16.71
N VAL A 342 -17.93 -3.20 -15.49
CA VAL A 342 -17.37 -2.69 -14.24
C VAL A 342 -16.39 -3.69 -13.66
N LEU A 343 -15.14 -3.26 -13.49
CA LEU A 343 -14.10 -4.00 -12.79
C LEU A 343 -14.04 -3.53 -11.33
N VAL A 344 -13.92 -4.47 -10.40
CA VAL A 344 -13.74 -4.18 -8.98
C VAL A 344 -12.45 -4.83 -8.50
N GLY A 345 -11.52 -4.03 -7.98
CA GLY A 345 -10.20 -4.51 -7.63
C GLY A 345 -9.70 -4.05 -6.27
N TRP A 346 -8.93 -4.94 -5.61
CA TRP A 346 -8.12 -4.65 -4.43
C TRP A 346 -6.74 -5.29 -4.60
N PRO A 347 -5.64 -4.56 -4.42
CA PRO A 347 -4.30 -5.13 -4.50
C PRO A 347 -3.99 -6.01 -3.29
N THR A 348 -4.76 -5.90 -2.19
CA THR A 348 -4.60 -6.63 -0.92
C THR A 348 -3.28 -6.39 -0.18
N LYS A 349 -2.24 -5.98 -0.89
CA LYS A 349 -0.91 -5.55 -0.40
C LYS A 349 -0.37 -4.45 -1.31
N LEU A 350 0.41 -3.52 -0.76
CA LEU A 350 1.13 -2.52 -1.56
C LEU A 350 1.92 -3.17 -2.70
N ALA A 351 2.65 -4.23 -2.38
CA ALA A 351 3.50 -4.95 -3.32
C ALA A 351 2.77 -5.50 -4.56
N PHE A 352 1.47 -5.77 -4.47
CA PHE A 352 0.67 -6.34 -5.56
C PHE A 352 0.05 -5.31 -6.51
N ALA A 353 0.32 -4.02 -6.36
CA ALA A 353 -0.18 -3.01 -7.29
C ALA A 353 0.19 -3.31 -8.76
N PRO A 354 1.44 -3.74 -9.10
CA PRO A 354 1.79 -4.15 -10.46
C PRO A 354 0.91 -5.27 -11.00
N LEU A 355 0.68 -6.29 -10.18
CA LEU A 355 -0.08 -7.47 -10.61
C LEU A 355 -1.55 -7.15 -10.88
N LEU A 356 -2.17 -6.33 -10.01
CA LEU A 356 -3.53 -5.86 -10.25
C LEU A 356 -3.63 -5.06 -11.55
N ALA A 357 -2.69 -4.14 -11.80
CA ALA A 357 -2.67 -3.34 -13.02
C ALA A 357 -2.52 -4.19 -14.28
N ARG A 358 -1.67 -5.22 -14.24
CA ARG A 358 -1.53 -6.21 -15.34
C ARG A 358 -2.83 -6.97 -15.57
N GLN A 359 -3.54 -7.36 -14.52
CA GLN A 359 -4.84 -8.03 -14.64
C GLN A 359 -5.89 -7.12 -15.29
N VAL A 360 -5.93 -5.83 -14.90
CA VAL A 360 -6.85 -4.85 -15.51
C VAL A 360 -6.55 -4.68 -16.99
N GLU A 361 -5.27 -4.50 -17.37
CA GLU A 361 -4.87 -4.39 -18.78
C GLU A 361 -5.26 -5.65 -19.57
N ALA A 362 -5.04 -6.83 -19.02
CA ALA A 362 -5.43 -8.10 -19.65
C ALA A 362 -6.94 -8.19 -19.87
N GLN A 363 -7.75 -7.70 -18.92
CA GLN A 363 -9.22 -7.63 -19.08
C GLN A 363 -9.65 -6.67 -20.20
N LEU A 364 -9.01 -5.49 -20.30
CA LEU A 364 -9.30 -4.57 -21.41
C LEU A 364 -9.01 -5.22 -22.76
N ARG A 365 -7.84 -5.84 -22.90
CA ARG A 365 -7.44 -6.55 -24.13
C ARG A 365 -8.37 -7.72 -24.47
N SER A 366 -8.75 -8.53 -23.48
CA SER A 366 -9.66 -9.67 -23.69
C SER A 366 -11.08 -9.22 -24.08
N ALA A 367 -11.47 -8.02 -23.69
CA ALA A 367 -12.72 -7.39 -24.09
C ALA A 367 -12.64 -6.68 -25.46
N GLY A 368 -11.50 -6.79 -26.18
CA GLY A 368 -11.29 -6.14 -27.47
C GLY A 368 -11.16 -4.63 -27.39
N ILE A 369 -10.81 -4.08 -26.23
CA ILE A 369 -10.59 -2.65 -26.05
C ILE A 369 -9.14 -2.34 -26.39
N GLU A 370 -8.94 -1.76 -27.58
CA GLU A 370 -7.65 -1.29 -28.04
C GLU A 370 -7.45 0.20 -27.72
N PRO A 371 -6.21 0.65 -27.45
CA PRO A 371 -5.90 2.04 -27.15
C PRO A 371 -5.96 2.90 -28.41
N ASN A 372 -7.12 3.40 -28.75
CA ASN A 372 -7.36 4.17 -29.97
C ASN A 372 -8.11 5.50 -29.75
N LEU A 373 -8.45 5.83 -28.51
CA LEU A 373 -9.03 7.10 -28.16
C LEU A 373 -7.93 8.14 -27.90
N PRO A 374 -8.14 9.42 -28.31
CA PRO A 374 -7.19 10.48 -27.96
C PRO A 374 -7.19 10.71 -26.44
N GLU A 375 -6.02 11.04 -25.90
CA GLU A 375 -5.94 11.52 -24.53
C GLU A 375 -6.71 12.84 -24.39
N VAL A 376 -7.57 12.90 -23.38
CA VAL A 376 -8.31 14.12 -23.06
C VAL A 376 -8.05 14.47 -21.61
N VAL A 377 -7.51 15.68 -21.40
CA VAL A 377 -7.35 16.26 -20.06
C VAL A 377 -8.50 17.25 -19.86
N PRO A 378 -9.50 16.94 -19.01
CA PRO A 378 -10.57 17.86 -18.72
C PRO A 378 -10.06 19.07 -17.91
N ASP A 379 -10.64 20.24 -18.13
CA ASP A 379 -10.46 21.38 -17.23
C ASP A 379 -11.26 21.12 -15.93
N TRP A 380 -10.63 20.41 -15.00
CA TRP A 380 -11.20 19.97 -13.73
C TRP A 380 -10.15 20.04 -12.61
N PRO A 381 -10.53 20.36 -11.38
CA PRO A 381 -9.57 20.39 -10.27
C PRO A 381 -8.84 19.06 -10.09
N ALA A 382 -7.54 19.12 -9.83
CA ALA A 382 -6.74 17.95 -9.52
C ALA A 382 -6.73 17.68 -8.00
N PRO A 383 -6.73 16.39 -7.56
CA PRO A 383 -6.66 16.04 -6.16
C PRO A 383 -5.27 16.32 -5.59
N GLN A 384 -5.24 16.76 -4.34
CA GLN A 384 -4.01 16.91 -3.58
C GLN A 384 -3.52 15.55 -3.07
N ARG A 385 -2.24 15.48 -2.70
CA ARG A 385 -1.63 14.33 -2.05
C ARG A 385 -1.98 14.29 -0.56
N ALA A 386 -2.22 13.10 -0.02
CA ALA A 386 -2.35 12.90 1.41
C ALA A 386 -1.02 13.19 2.13
N ALA A 387 -1.12 13.67 3.34
CA ALA A 387 0.01 13.77 4.26
C ALA A 387 0.39 12.39 4.84
N LEU A 388 1.61 12.28 5.31
CA LEU A 388 2.05 11.10 6.07
C LEU A 388 1.36 11.06 7.44
N PRO A 389 1.10 9.88 8.01
CA PRO A 389 0.36 9.75 9.26
C PRO A 389 0.92 10.59 10.41
N TRP A 390 2.24 10.69 10.51
CA TRP A 390 2.92 11.44 11.57
C TRP A 390 2.94 12.95 11.38
N GLU A 391 2.58 13.48 10.21
CA GLU A 391 2.49 14.92 9.96
C GLU A 391 1.26 15.55 10.64
N HIS A 392 0.24 14.75 10.92
CA HIS A 392 -0.98 15.17 11.60
C HIS A 392 -1.26 14.41 12.90
N ALA A 393 -0.27 13.63 13.37
CA ALA A 393 -0.42 12.88 14.60
C ALA A 393 -0.53 13.80 15.82
N GLN A 394 -1.38 13.40 16.77
CA GLN A 394 -1.41 14.00 18.09
C GLN A 394 -0.35 13.29 18.94
N TRP A 395 0.80 13.95 19.08
CA TRP A 395 1.91 13.46 19.85
C TRP A 395 1.73 13.70 21.35
N SER A 396 1.99 12.69 22.17
CA SER A 396 1.98 12.72 23.64
C SER A 396 3.38 12.64 24.21
#